data_6df9f2268d48f1580983f433b0e2e7ba
#
_entry.id   6df9f2268d48f1580983f433b0e2e7ba
#
_cell.length_a   1.000
_cell.length_b   1.000
_cell.length_c   1.000
_cell.angle_alpha   90.00
_cell.angle_beta   90.00
_cell.angle_gamma   90.00
#
_symmetry.space_group_name_H-M   'P 1'
#
loop_
_entity.id
_entity.type
_entity.pdbx_description
1 polymer ?
#
loop_
_entity_poly.entity_id
_entity_poly.type
_entity_poly.pdbx_seq_one_letter_code
_entity_poly.pdbx_strand_id
1 'polypeptide(L)' 'MKHLKLIVNNENKKKEVFFNKVELRLILNLYAIMVSDGEWKDYGLNISKREVSFNVYHRTTKFPIYRITKN' A
#
# COMPACT_ATOMS: atom_id res chain seq x y z
N MET A 1 -8.84 -13.65 2.70
CA MET A 1 -8.14 -12.53 2.70
C MET A 1 -8.43 -11.70 3.87
N LYS A 2 -7.60 -10.93 4.23
CA LYS A 2 -7.84 -10.16 5.23
C LYS A 2 -8.28 -8.91 4.88
N HIS A 3 -9.00 -8.33 5.61
CA HIS A 3 -9.49 -7.05 5.27
C HIS A 3 -8.38 -6.08 5.41
N LEU A 4 -8.49 -5.03 4.74
CA LEU A 4 -7.52 -3.99 4.76
C LEU A 4 -7.72 -3.18 5.99
N LYS A 5 -6.72 -3.08 6.82
CA LYS A 5 -6.84 -2.29 7.94
C LYS A 5 -5.86 -1.18 7.83
N LEU A 6 -6.32 -0.01 7.63
CA LEU A 6 -5.48 1.13 7.42
C LEU A 6 -5.43 1.92 8.70
N ILE A 7 -4.30 1.91 9.35
CA ILE A 7 -4.17 2.63 10.57
C ILE A 7 -3.26 3.80 10.32
N VAL A 8 -3.78 4.98 10.52
CA VAL A 8 -3.02 6.15 10.28
C VAL A 8 -2.78 6.81 11.63
N ASN A 9 -1.55 6.92 11.98
CA ASN A 9 -1.21 7.56 13.21
C ASN A 9 -1.02 9.02 12.96
N ASN A 10 -1.93 9.82 13.42
CA ASN A 10 -1.90 11.20 13.12
C ASN A 10 -1.32 12.09 14.16
N GLU A 11 -0.47 11.59 14.97
CA GLU A 11 0.09 12.40 15.92
C GLU A 11 0.78 13.55 15.35
N ASN A 12 1.39 13.37 14.23
CA ASN A 12 2.07 14.44 13.64
C ASN A 12 1.45 14.72 12.41
N LYS A 13 0.39 15.44 12.39
CA LYS A 13 -0.36 15.56 11.24
C LYS A 13 0.17 16.35 10.18
N LYS A 14 1.15 17.16 10.34
CA LYS A 14 1.49 17.99 9.25
C LYS A 14 2.43 17.38 8.38
N LYS A 15 2.37 17.54 7.18
CA LYS A 15 3.29 17.18 6.17
C LYS A 15 3.56 15.76 5.94
N GLU A 16 2.79 14.87 6.42
CA GLU A 16 2.98 13.50 6.05
C GLU A 16 2.39 13.25 4.69
N VAL A 17 3.12 12.59 3.84
CA VAL A 17 2.64 12.25 2.52
C VAL A 17 1.81 11.00 2.62
N PHE A 18 0.67 10.99 1.99
CA PHE A 18 -0.15 9.81 1.99
C PHE A 18 -0.96 9.78 0.71
N PHE A 19 -1.45 8.62 0.33
CA PHE A 19 -2.28 8.50 -0.86
C PHE A 19 -3.62 9.15 -0.56
N ASN A 20 -4.12 9.93 -1.51
CA ASN A 20 -5.45 10.50 -1.31
C ASN A 20 -6.49 9.44 -1.65
N LYS A 21 -7.76 9.77 -1.47
CA LYS A 21 -8.80 8.79 -1.66
C LYS A 21 -8.84 8.20 -3.03
N VAL A 22 -8.62 9.00 -4.04
CA VAL A 22 -8.67 8.51 -5.40
C VAL A 22 -7.49 7.60 -5.66
N GLU A 23 -6.34 8.02 -5.21
CA GLU A 23 -5.13 7.22 -5.41
C GLU A 23 -5.27 5.88 -4.71
N LEU A 24 -5.75 5.91 -3.49
CA LEU A 24 -5.85 4.68 -2.74
C LEU A 24 -6.88 3.76 -3.37
N ARG A 25 -7.97 4.32 -3.87
CA ARG A 25 -8.96 3.50 -4.53
C ARG A 25 -8.39 2.82 -5.76
N LEU A 26 -7.60 3.55 -6.54
CA LEU A 26 -7.01 2.96 -7.72
C LEU A 26 -6.02 1.86 -7.35
N ILE A 27 -5.25 2.08 -6.30
CA ILE A 27 -4.30 1.08 -5.86
C ILE A 27 -5.03 -0.17 -5.39
N LEU A 28 -6.09 0.00 -4.62
CA LEU A 28 -6.81 -1.14 -4.10
C LEU A 28 -7.55 -1.90 -5.18
N ASN A 29 -8.03 -1.18 -6.19
CA ASN A 29 -8.67 -1.85 -7.32
C ASN A 29 -7.65 -2.70 -8.06
N LEU A 30 -6.47 -2.17 -8.27
CA LEU A 30 -5.44 -2.91 -8.94
C LEU A 30 -5.03 -4.11 -8.09
N TYR A 31 -4.91 -3.89 -6.79
CA TYR A 31 -4.53 -4.98 -5.89
C TYR A 31 -5.55 -6.12 -5.99
N ALA A 32 -6.83 -5.78 -6.00
CA ALA A 32 -7.86 -6.80 -6.08
C ALA A 32 -7.76 -7.61 -7.36
N ILE A 33 -7.50 -6.95 -8.47
CA ILE A 33 -7.38 -7.64 -9.73
C ILE A 33 -6.19 -8.57 -9.72
N MET A 34 -5.07 -8.08 -9.23
CA MET A 34 -3.84 -8.87 -9.27
C MET A 34 -3.89 -10.04 -8.29
N VAL A 35 -4.58 -9.85 -7.18
CA VAL A 35 -4.74 -10.94 -6.23
C VAL A 35 -5.65 -11.99 -6.83
N SER A 36 -6.66 -11.56 -7.54
CA SER A 36 -7.59 -12.47 -8.17
C SER A 36 -6.88 -13.33 -9.21
N ASP A 37 -5.87 -12.76 -9.85
CA ASP A 37 -5.13 -13.51 -10.84
C ASP A 37 -4.01 -14.32 -10.22
N GLY A 38 -3.84 -14.26 -8.92
CA GLY A 38 -2.79 -15.02 -8.27
C GLY A 38 -1.42 -14.42 -8.36
N GLU A 39 -1.34 -13.19 -8.88
CA GLU A 39 -0.04 -12.56 -9.02
C GLU A 39 0.46 -11.94 -7.74
N TRP A 40 -0.41 -11.38 -6.95
CA TRP A 40 -0.04 -10.70 -5.72
C TRP A 40 -0.63 -11.46 -4.55
N LYS A 41 0.10 -11.51 -3.46
CA LYS A 41 -0.36 -12.26 -2.31
C LYS A 41 -0.49 -11.43 -1.05
N ASP A 42 0.36 -10.44 -0.89
CA ASP A 42 0.34 -9.69 0.35
C ASP A 42 0.80 -8.27 0.06
N TYR A 43 0.55 -7.37 0.99
CA TYR A 43 0.97 -6.00 0.80
C TYR A 43 1.39 -5.40 2.12
N GLY A 44 2.08 -4.29 2.04
CA GLY A 44 2.44 -3.52 3.21
C GLY A 44 2.46 -2.06 2.85
N LEU A 45 2.24 -1.22 3.84
CA LEU A 45 2.31 0.21 3.64
C LEU A 45 3.44 0.78 4.47
N ASN A 46 4.23 1.64 3.84
CA ASN A 46 5.25 2.35 4.55
C ASN A 46 4.93 3.81 4.49
N ILE A 47 4.82 4.46 5.63
CA ILE A 47 4.46 5.87 5.68
C ILE A 47 5.55 6.60 6.40
N SER A 48 6.07 7.63 5.76
CA SER A 48 7.09 8.43 6.39
C SER A 48 6.75 9.88 6.15
N LYS A 49 7.57 10.78 6.62
CA LYS A 49 7.29 12.16 6.45
C LYS A 49 7.43 12.61 5.02
N ARG A 50 8.20 11.91 4.26
CA ARG A 50 8.48 12.34 2.91
C ARG A 50 7.86 11.51 1.85
N GLU A 51 7.41 10.34 2.20
CA GLU A 51 6.82 9.51 1.15
C GLU A 51 5.96 8.43 1.75
N VAL A 52 5.12 7.86 0.94
CA VAL A 52 4.31 6.73 1.31
C VAL A 52 4.47 5.72 0.19
N SER A 53 4.55 4.45 0.54
CA SER A 53 4.64 3.44 -0.48
C SER A 53 3.75 2.26 -0.16
N PHE A 54 3.21 1.66 -1.20
CA PHE A 54 2.38 0.48 -1.13
C PHE A 54 3.20 -0.62 -1.76
N ASN A 55 3.64 -1.57 -0.95
CA ASN A 55 4.54 -2.62 -1.41
C ASN A 55 3.79 -3.91 -1.53
N VAL A 56 4.04 -4.64 -2.58
CA VAL A 56 3.32 -5.87 -2.85
C VAL A 56 4.28 -7.03 -2.88
N TYR A 57 3.85 -8.13 -2.31
CA TYR A 57 4.70 -9.32 -2.20
C TYR A 57 4.01 -10.50 -2.87
N HIS A 58 4.78 -11.30 -3.55
CA HIS A 58 4.23 -12.46 -4.23
C HIS A 58 4.09 -13.61 -3.26
N ARG A 59 5.04 -13.81 -2.38
CA ARG A 59 4.93 -14.85 -1.42
C ARG A 59 5.41 -14.27 -0.14
N THR A 60 5.70 -15.09 0.84
CA THR A 60 6.21 -14.54 2.06
C THR A 60 7.68 -14.28 1.90
N THR A 61 8.03 -13.36 1.05
CA THR A 61 9.41 -13.01 0.86
C THR A 61 9.68 -11.71 1.53
N LYS A 62 10.93 -11.38 1.68
CA LYS A 62 11.27 -10.16 2.31
C LYS A 62 11.22 -8.98 1.40
N PHE A 63 11.31 -9.21 0.12
CA PHE A 63 11.39 -8.12 -0.81
C PHE A 63 10.13 -8.00 -1.62
N PRO A 64 9.63 -6.81 -1.79
CA PRO A 64 8.42 -6.64 -2.60
C PRO A 64 8.71 -6.85 -4.06
N ILE A 65 7.73 -7.35 -4.78
CA ILE A 65 7.88 -7.51 -6.21
C ILE A 65 7.38 -6.27 -6.93
N TYR A 66 6.69 -5.39 -6.24
CA TYR A 66 6.17 -4.21 -6.88
C TYR A 66 5.95 -3.16 -5.81
N ARG A 67 6.15 -1.91 -6.18
CA ARG A 67 6.01 -0.85 -5.21
C ARG A 67 5.41 0.38 -5.87
N ILE A 68 4.44 0.98 -5.23
CA ILE A 68 3.83 2.21 -5.69
C ILE A 68 4.20 3.25 -4.67
N THR A 69 4.89 4.27 -5.08
CA THR A 69 5.40 5.28 -4.17
C THR A 69 4.90 6.66 -4.56
N LYS A 70 4.65 7.44 -3.55
CA LYS A 70 4.27 8.81 -3.77
C LYS A 70 5.11 9.68 -2.85
N ASN A 71 5.68 10.75 -3.38
CA ASN A 71 6.41 11.69 -2.55
C ASN A 71 6.26 13.13 -3.07
#